data_c4912c55d6af73e77b2e64b60af45745
#
_entry.id   c4912c55d6af73e77b2e64b60af45745
#
_cell.length_a   1.000
_cell.length_b   1.000
_cell.length_c   1.000
_cell.angle_alpha   90.00
_cell.angle_beta   90.00
_cell.angle_gamma   90.00
#
_symmetry.space_group_name_H-M   'P 1'
#
loop_
_entity.id
_entity.type
_entity.pdbx_description
1 polymer ?
#
loop_
_entity_poly.entity_id
_entity_poly.type
_entity_poly.pdbx_seq_one_letter_code
_entity_poly.pdbx_strand_id
1 'polypeptide(L)'
;MARDYAFILYAMGLFNASLFAASILPLSTAYVVCEGLGFESGVGKRFSEAPVFYWLYTILIVAGAGVILMPNIPLVKIAILSQEVNGIVLPFVLVFMLLLVNKKDLMGEYVSTPLYNVVAWATTVIMVGLTLAWFWTLRSG
;
A
#
# COMPACT_ATOMS: atom_id res chain seq x y z
N MET A 1 -4.78 34.22 16.13
CA MET A 1 -4.23 34.40 14.76
C MET A 1 -3.27 33.29 14.34
N ALA A 2 -2.09 33.07 14.96
CA ALA A 2 -1.17 32.01 14.51
C ALA A 2 -1.75 30.59 14.55
N ARG A 3 -2.60 30.28 15.52
CA ARG A 3 -3.24 28.97 15.69
C ARG A 3 -4.28 28.67 14.61
N ASP A 4 -5.01 29.69 14.17
CA ASP A 4 -6.05 29.54 13.13
C ASP A 4 -5.42 29.33 11.76
N TYR A 5 -4.32 30.02 11.45
CA TYR A 5 -3.55 29.79 10.22
C TYR A 5 -2.89 28.41 10.19
N ALA A 6 -2.37 27.93 11.31
CA ALA A 6 -1.79 26.59 11.40
C ALA A 6 -2.84 25.50 11.15
N PHE A 7 -4.06 25.67 11.67
CA PHE A 7 -5.17 24.73 11.43
C PHE A 7 -5.57 24.70 9.96
N ILE A 8 -5.70 25.85 9.30
CA ILE A 8 -6.06 25.93 7.87
C ILE A 8 -4.96 25.29 7.01
N LEU A 9 -3.70 25.61 7.25
CA LEU A 9 -2.58 25.02 6.51
C LEU A 9 -2.52 23.52 6.68
N TYR A 10 -2.72 23.01 7.89
CA TYR A 10 -2.77 21.58 8.18
C TYR A 10 -3.93 20.90 7.45
N ALA A 11 -5.13 21.49 7.51
CA ALA A 11 -6.31 20.96 6.84
C ALA A 11 -6.15 20.93 5.31
N MET A 12 -5.57 21.96 4.72
CA MET A 12 -5.29 22.01 3.28
C MET A 12 -4.23 20.98 2.88
N GLY A 13 -3.18 20.81 3.69
CA GLY A 13 -2.16 19.79 3.46
C GLY A 13 -2.74 18.38 3.53
N LEU A 14 -3.56 18.10 4.53
CA LEU A 14 -4.23 16.81 4.69
C LEU A 14 -5.20 16.52 3.55
N PHE A 15 -5.97 17.51 3.13
CA PHE A 15 -6.90 17.40 1.99
C PHE A 15 -6.15 17.08 0.69
N ASN A 16 -5.06 17.81 0.41
CA ASN A 16 -4.25 17.57 -0.79
C ASN A 16 -3.60 16.18 -0.77
N ALA A 17 -3.02 15.78 0.36
CA ALA A 17 -2.44 14.44 0.53
C ALA A 17 -3.49 13.33 0.35
N SER A 18 -4.70 13.52 0.86
CA SER A 18 -5.81 12.57 0.72
C SER A 18 -6.27 12.42 -0.73
N LEU A 19 -6.39 13.52 -1.47
CA LEU A 19 -6.73 13.50 -2.91
C LEU A 19 -5.67 12.74 -3.72
N PHE A 20 -4.40 12.99 -3.41
CA PHE A 20 -3.28 12.31 -4.07
C PHE A 20 -3.31 10.80 -3.78
N ALA A 21 -3.47 10.42 -2.52
CA ALA A 21 -3.56 9.02 -2.11
C ALA A 21 -4.77 8.31 -2.74
N ALA A 22 -5.94 8.95 -2.74
CA ALA A 22 -7.16 8.40 -3.33
C ALA A 22 -7.05 8.17 -4.85
N SER A 23 -6.18 8.89 -5.53
CA SER A 23 -5.94 8.72 -6.97
C SER A 23 -4.88 7.67 -7.25
N ILE A 24 -3.77 7.69 -6.53
CA ILE A 24 -2.59 6.86 -6.82
C ILE A 24 -2.74 5.43 -6.30
N LEU A 25 -3.31 5.22 -5.10
CA LEU A 25 -3.41 3.87 -4.53
C LEU A 25 -4.28 2.92 -5.36
N PRO A 26 -5.50 3.30 -5.80
CA PRO A 26 -6.29 2.44 -6.68
C PRO A 26 -5.62 2.23 -8.03
N LEU A 27 -4.93 3.24 -8.55
CA LEU A 27 -4.19 3.16 -9.81
C LEU A 27 -3.06 2.13 -9.71
N SER A 28 -2.23 2.23 -8.69
CA SER A 28 -1.14 1.27 -8.42
C SER A 28 -1.67 -0.15 -8.26
N THR A 29 -2.77 -0.32 -7.52
CA THR A 29 -3.41 -1.63 -7.34
C THR A 29 -3.92 -2.18 -8.67
N ALA A 30 -4.54 -1.35 -9.52
CA ALA A 30 -5.01 -1.77 -10.83
C ALA A 30 -3.85 -2.23 -11.74
N TYR A 31 -2.70 -1.53 -11.70
CA TYR A 31 -1.48 -1.95 -12.40
C TYR A 31 -0.99 -3.32 -11.93
N VAL A 32 -0.77 -3.48 -10.63
CA VAL A 32 -0.23 -4.72 -10.05
C VAL A 32 -1.13 -5.92 -10.35
N VAL A 33 -2.44 -5.75 -10.22
CA VAL A 33 -3.40 -6.83 -10.49
C VAL A 33 -3.44 -7.18 -11.98
N CYS A 34 -3.49 -6.18 -12.86
CA CYS A 34 -3.51 -6.43 -14.31
C CYS A 34 -2.20 -7.09 -14.78
N GLU A 35 -1.05 -6.61 -14.33
CA GLU A 35 0.25 -7.21 -14.65
C GLU A 35 0.40 -8.63 -14.09
N GLY A 36 -0.04 -8.85 -12.84
CA GLY A 36 0.00 -10.17 -12.21
C GLY A 36 -0.90 -11.21 -12.87
N LEU A 37 -2.01 -10.77 -13.47
CA LEU A 37 -2.96 -11.63 -14.19
C LEU A 37 -2.72 -11.68 -15.72
N GLY A 38 -1.75 -10.91 -16.23
CA GLY A 38 -1.43 -10.85 -17.65
C GLY A 38 -2.42 -10.03 -18.49
N PHE A 39 -3.17 -9.13 -17.87
CA PHE A 39 -4.06 -8.20 -18.59
C PHE A 39 -3.30 -6.94 -19.04
N GLU A 40 -3.76 -6.36 -20.13
CA GLU A 40 -3.26 -5.08 -20.59
C GLU A 40 -3.49 -3.99 -19.54
N SER A 41 -2.43 -3.26 -19.19
CA SER A 41 -2.45 -2.17 -18.21
C SER A 41 -1.81 -0.91 -18.79
N GLY A 42 -2.27 0.25 -18.36
CA GLY A 42 -1.65 1.53 -18.73
C GLY A 42 -2.60 2.71 -18.83
N VAL A 43 -2.23 3.81 -18.17
CA VAL A 43 -2.98 5.07 -18.20
C VAL A 43 -2.97 5.71 -19.60
N GLY A 44 -1.94 5.42 -20.41
CA GLY A 44 -1.83 5.90 -21.79
C GLY A 44 -2.67 5.13 -22.81
N LYS A 45 -3.25 4.01 -22.42
CA LYS A 45 -4.10 3.17 -23.28
C LYS A 45 -5.55 3.67 -23.26
N ARG A 46 -6.26 3.44 -24.37
CA ARG A 46 -7.69 3.74 -24.43
C ARG A 46 -8.48 2.72 -23.63
N PHE A 47 -9.68 3.10 -23.18
CA PHE A 47 -10.58 2.18 -22.47
C PHE A 47 -10.84 0.87 -23.23
N SER A 48 -10.92 0.94 -24.57
CA SER A 48 -11.08 -0.23 -25.45
C SER A 48 -9.86 -1.17 -25.47
N GLU A 49 -8.68 -0.68 -25.15
CA GLU A 49 -7.42 -1.44 -25.17
C GLU A 49 -7.12 -2.10 -23.83
N ALA A 50 -7.52 -1.46 -22.71
CA ALA A 50 -7.31 -1.97 -21.37
C ALA A 50 -8.60 -1.89 -20.52
N PRO A 51 -9.69 -2.54 -20.90
CA PRO A 51 -10.97 -2.41 -20.20
C PRO A 51 -10.90 -2.92 -18.77
N VAL A 52 -10.18 -4.01 -18.50
CA VAL A 52 -10.04 -4.59 -17.16
C VAL A 52 -9.36 -3.63 -16.22
N PHE A 53 -8.32 -2.94 -16.67
CA PHE A 53 -7.59 -1.94 -15.89
C PHE A 53 -8.49 -0.78 -15.45
N TYR A 54 -9.25 -0.20 -16.37
CA TYR A 54 -10.15 0.93 -16.07
C TYR A 54 -11.34 0.51 -15.21
N TRP A 55 -11.91 -0.68 -15.44
CA TRP A 55 -12.97 -1.20 -14.59
C TRP A 55 -12.47 -1.46 -13.17
N LEU A 56 -11.30 -2.06 -13.02
CA LEU A 56 -10.72 -2.33 -11.70
C LEU A 56 -10.44 -1.02 -10.95
N TYR A 57 -9.83 -0.05 -11.61
CA TYR A 57 -9.60 1.28 -11.05
C TYR A 57 -10.90 1.95 -10.58
N THR A 58 -11.92 1.94 -11.42
CA THR A 58 -13.23 2.53 -11.11
C THR A 58 -13.90 1.82 -9.94
N ILE A 59 -13.91 0.48 -9.94
CA ILE A 59 -14.51 -0.31 -8.87
C ILE A 59 -13.83 -0.03 -7.53
N LEU A 60 -12.51 0.07 -7.50
CA LEU A 60 -11.76 0.37 -6.26
C LEU A 60 -12.13 1.76 -5.69
N ILE A 61 -12.25 2.77 -6.55
CA ILE A 61 -12.66 4.12 -6.12
C ILE A 61 -14.11 4.11 -5.62
N VAL A 62 -15.02 3.51 -6.39
CA VAL A 62 -16.45 3.47 -6.04
C VAL A 62 -16.68 2.68 -4.76
N ALA A 63 -15.99 1.55 -4.58
CA ALA A 63 -16.06 0.75 -3.37
C ALA A 63 -15.53 1.53 -2.14
N GLY A 64 -14.37 2.19 -2.28
CA GLY A 64 -13.82 3.04 -1.22
C GLY A 64 -14.75 4.19 -0.84
N ALA A 65 -15.28 4.90 -1.83
CA ALA A 65 -16.25 5.97 -1.62
C ALA A 65 -17.56 5.43 -0.99
N GLY A 66 -18.04 4.29 -1.45
CA GLY A 66 -19.23 3.64 -0.91
C GLY A 66 -19.11 3.29 0.56
N VAL A 67 -17.96 2.78 0.99
CA VAL A 67 -17.70 2.50 2.41
C VAL A 67 -17.74 3.79 3.25
N ILE A 68 -17.15 4.88 2.76
CA ILE A 68 -17.10 6.14 3.51
C ILE A 68 -18.49 6.81 3.60
N LEU A 69 -19.33 6.66 2.57
CA LEU A 69 -20.66 7.24 2.51
C LEU A 69 -21.71 6.49 3.36
N MET A 70 -21.41 5.29 3.85
CA MET A 70 -22.32 4.58 4.72
C MET A 70 -22.49 5.32 6.06
N PRO A 71 -23.73 5.58 6.51
CA PRO A 71 -23.98 6.26 7.78
C PRO A 71 -23.50 5.41 8.97
N ASN A 72 -23.03 6.08 10.02
CA ASN A 72 -22.57 5.50 11.29
C ASN A 72 -21.31 4.61 11.22
N ILE A 73 -20.53 4.67 10.15
CA ILE A 73 -19.25 3.95 10.09
C ILE A 73 -18.17 4.73 10.86
N PRO A 74 -17.47 4.10 11.80
CA PRO A 74 -16.37 4.73 12.52
C PRO A 74 -15.12 4.78 11.64
N LEU A 75 -14.97 5.85 10.85
CA LEU A 75 -13.89 6.03 9.87
C LEU A 75 -12.49 5.85 10.48
N VAL A 76 -12.30 6.32 11.73
CA VAL A 76 -11.02 6.16 12.44
C VAL A 76 -10.70 4.68 12.69
N LYS A 77 -11.71 3.88 13.08
CA LYS A 77 -11.52 2.42 13.27
C LYS A 77 -11.15 1.72 11.97
N ILE A 78 -11.80 2.10 10.85
CA ILE A 78 -11.48 1.53 9.53
C ILE A 78 -10.06 1.90 9.12
N ALA A 79 -9.64 3.15 9.34
CA ALA A 79 -8.29 3.58 9.05
C ALA A 79 -7.26 2.80 9.87
N ILE A 80 -7.49 2.61 11.16
CA ILE A 80 -6.62 1.82 12.04
C ILE A 80 -6.58 0.36 11.56
N LEU A 81 -7.73 -0.27 11.32
CA LEU A 81 -7.80 -1.66 10.84
C LEU A 81 -7.06 -1.85 9.50
N SER A 82 -7.17 -0.89 8.59
CA SER A 82 -6.44 -0.92 7.32
C SER A 82 -4.92 -0.89 7.53
N GLN A 83 -4.44 -0.09 8.48
CA GLN A 83 -3.02 -0.04 8.85
C GLN A 83 -2.56 -1.33 9.53
N GLU A 84 -3.41 -1.93 10.36
CA GLU A 84 -3.13 -3.22 11.00
C GLU A 84 -2.95 -4.33 9.96
N VAL A 85 -3.85 -4.43 9.01
CA VAL A 85 -3.74 -5.40 7.90
C VAL A 85 -2.49 -5.14 7.07
N ASN A 86 -2.19 -3.87 6.76
CA ASN A 86 -0.99 -3.50 6.03
C ASN A 86 0.29 -3.89 6.81
N GLY A 87 0.32 -3.64 8.12
CA GLY A 87 1.42 -4.04 9.01
C GLY A 87 1.67 -5.54 9.05
N ILE A 88 0.62 -6.36 8.92
CA ILE A 88 0.73 -7.83 8.86
C ILE A 88 1.28 -8.29 7.51
N VAL A 89 0.82 -7.68 6.42
CA VAL A 89 1.20 -8.07 5.05
C VAL A 89 2.64 -7.65 4.72
N LEU A 90 3.09 -6.53 5.27
CA LEU A 90 4.40 -5.94 4.97
C LEU A 90 5.59 -6.90 5.17
N PRO A 91 5.72 -7.65 6.27
CA PRO A 91 6.81 -8.62 6.45
C PRO A 91 6.82 -9.71 5.39
N PHE A 92 5.65 -10.20 4.97
CA PHE A 92 5.56 -11.21 3.90
C PHE A 92 6.08 -10.65 2.58
N VAL A 93 5.65 -9.45 2.22
CA VAL A 93 6.11 -8.77 0.99
C VAL A 93 7.62 -8.58 1.03
N LEU A 94 8.18 -8.13 2.16
CA LEU A 94 9.63 -7.94 2.32
C LEU A 94 10.40 -9.24 2.13
N VAL A 95 9.94 -10.34 2.72
CA VAL A 95 10.58 -11.65 2.55
C VAL A 95 10.57 -12.09 1.09
N PHE A 96 9.43 -11.99 0.41
CA PHE A 96 9.33 -12.34 -1.01
C PHE A 96 10.22 -11.45 -1.89
N MET A 97 10.25 -10.14 -1.63
CA MET A 97 11.13 -9.20 -2.32
C MET A 97 12.60 -9.58 -2.15
N LEU A 98 13.02 -9.91 -0.91
CA LEU A 98 14.39 -10.34 -0.63
C LEU A 98 14.75 -11.65 -1.34
N LEU A 99 13.84 -12.61 -1.39
CA LEU A 99 14.04 -13.86 -2.11
C LEU A 99 14.19 -13.62 -3.62
N LEU A 100 13.40 -12.71 -4.19
CA LEU A 100 13.45 -12.37 -5.62
C LEU A 100 14.75 -11.64 -5.99
N VAL A 101 15.14 -10.63 -5.20
CA VAL A 101 16.35 -9.83 -5.46
C VAL A 101 17.63 -10.68 -5.35
N ASN A 102 17.60 -11.77 -4.58
CA ASN A 102 18.74 -12.68 -4.45
C ASN A 102 18.76 -13.81 -5.51
N LYS A 103 17.73 -13.93 -6.36
CA LYS A 103 17.72 -14.92 -7.44
C LYS A 103 18.55 -14.44 -8.63
N LYS A 104 19.68 -15.11 -8.88
CA LYS A 104 20.57 -14.82 -10.01
C LYS A 104 19.88 -14.99 -11.37
N ASP A 105 18.98 -15.95 -11.50
CA ASP A 105 18.25 -16.22 -12.74
C ASP A 105 17.31 -15.05 -13.15
N LEU A 106 16.86 -14.25 -12.19
CA LEU A 106 15.96 -13.12 -12.41
C LEU A 106 16.74 -11.79 -12.49
N MET A 107 17.74 -11.61 -11.65
CA MET A 107 18.47 -10.35 -11.49
C MET A 107 19.78 -10.28 -12.30
N GLY A 108 20.27 -11.40 -12.82
CA GLY A 108 21.51 -11.44 -13.58
C GLY A 108 22.69 -10.84 -12.81
N GLU A 109 23.26 -9.73 -13.33
CA GLU A 109 24.36 -8.99 -12.71
C GLU A 109 23.92 -8.04 -11.58
N TYR A 110 22.60 -7.78 -11.43
CA TYR A 110 22.02 -6.87 -10.44
C TYR A 110 21.63 -7.53 -9.13
N VAL A 111 22.19 -8.69 -8.82
CA VAL A 111 21.99 -9.37 -7.53
C VAL A 111 22.47 -8.48 -6.39
N SER A 112 21.70 -8.43 -5.31
CA SER A 112 22.00 -7.62 -4.13
C SER A 112 23.38 -7.94 -3.57
N THR A 113 24.15 -6.88 -3.25
CA THR A 113 25.46 -7.07 -2.61
C THR A 113 25.28 -7.60 -1.17
N PRO A 114 26.27 -8.33 -0.62
CA PRO A 114 26.15 -8.94 0.71
C PRO A 114 25.82 -7.92 1.81
N LEU A 115 26.35 -6.68 1.72
CA LEU A 115 26.07 -5.62 2.68
C LEU A 115 24.59 -5.20 2.66
N TYR A 116 24.04 -4.94 1.47
CA TYR A 116 22.63 -4.57 1.33
C TYR A 116 21.72 -5.73 1.79
N ASN A 117 22.14 -6.96 1.52
CA ASN A 117 21.40 -8.14 1.91
C ASN A 117 21.30 -8.28 3.45
N VAL A 118 22.42 -8.06 4.16
CA VAL A 118 22.46 -8.07 5.64
C VAL A 118 21.53 -6.98 6.20
N VAL A 119 21.59 -5.75 5.69
CA VAL A 119 20.74 -4.64 6.16
C VAL A 119 19.25 -4.96 5.89
N ALA A 120 18.93 -5.48 4.72
CA ALA A 120 17.56 -5.79 4.34
C ALA A 120 16.99 -6.96 5.17
N TRP A 121 17.77 -8.02 5.42
CA TRP A 121 17.36 -9.10 6.32
C TRP A 121 17.20 -8.63 7.76
N ALA A 122 18.12 -7.79 8.27
CA ALA A 122 18.01 -7.22 9.60
C ALA A 122 16.71 -6.39 9.74
N THR A 123 16.41 -5.55 8.77
CA THR A 123 15.17 -4.76 8.74
C THR A 123 13.94 -5.68 8.74
N THR A 124 13.94 -6.74 7.93
CA THR A 124 12.84 -7.69 7.85
C THR A 124 12.63 -8.42 9.19
N VAL A 125 13.70 -8.87 9.83
CA VAL A 125 13.63 -9.54 11.15
C VAL A 125 13.08 -8.59 12.21
N ILE A 126 13.51 -7.32 12.24
CA ILE A 126 12.98 -6.29 13.14
C ILE A 126 11.49 -6.09 12.91
N MET A 127 11.05 -5.95 11.64
CA MET A 127 9.64 -5.77 11.30
C MET A 127 8.78 -6.97 11.71
N VAL A 128 9.24 -8.19 11.46
CA VAL A 128 8.58 -9.41 11.93
C VAL A 128 8.47 -9.42 13.46
N GLY A 129 9.56 -9.09 14.15
CA GLY A 129 9.59 -9.02 15.62
C GLY A 129 8.59 -8.00 16.17
N LEU A 130 8.51 -6.81 15.58
CA LEU A 130 7.55 -5.78 15.96
C LEU A 130 6.09 -6.22 15.70
N THR A 131 5.84 -6.87 14.58
CA THR A 131 4.51 -7.39 14.26
C THR A 131 4.08 -8.47 15.26
N LEU A 132 4.96 -9.38 15.61
CA LEU A 132 4.70 -10.42 16.62
C LEU A 132 4.50 -9.82 18.01
N ALA A 133 5.32 -8.84 18.42
CA ALA A 133 5.17 -8.14 19.68
C ALA A 133 3.82 -7.42 19.79
N TRP A 134 3.38 -6.81 18.68
CA TRP A 134 2.09 -6.16 18.61
C TRP A 134 0.93 -7.18 18.76
N PHE A 135 1.00 -8.32 18.10
CA PHE A 135 0.03 -9.41 18.28
C PHE A 135 0.00 -9.93 19.72
N TRP A 136 1.16 -10.03 20.36
CA TRP A 136 1.24 -10.44 21.75
C TRP A 136 0.53 -9.45 22.68
N THR A 137 0.74 -8.15 22.49
CA THR A 137 0.07 -7.11 23.28
C THR A 137 -1.45 -7.09 23.08
N LEU A 138 -1.94 -7.32 21.86
CA LEU A 138 -3.38 -7.44 21.61
C LEU A 138 -4.03 -8.62 22.34
N ARG A 139 -3.29 -9.72 22.51
CA ARG A 139 -3.80 -10.93 23.17
C ARG A 139 -3.72 -10.85 24.69
N SER A 140 -2.82 -10.04 25.22
CA SER A 140 -2.56 -9.91 26.66
C SER A 140 -3.35 -8.78 27.35
N GLY A 141 -4.00 -7.88 26.60
CA GLY A 141 -4.86 -6.80 27.10
C GLY A 141 -6.32 -7.07 26.83
#